data_ac3d4446401e8305f9f72165677c16ec
#
_entry.id   ac3d4446401e8305f9f72165677c16ec
#
_cell.length_a   1.000
_cell.length_b   1.000
_cell.length_c   1.000
_cell.angle_alpha   90.00
_cell.angle_beta   90.00
_cell.angle_gamma   90.00
#
_symmetry.space_group_name_H-M   'P 1'
#
loop_
_entity.id
_entity.type
_entity.pdbx_description
1 polymer ?
#
loop_
_entity_poly.entity_id
_entity_poly.type
_entity_poly.pdbx_seq_one_letter_code
_entity_poly.pdbx_strand_id
1 'polypeptide(L)'
;MKSNNWKDFAELIGIAAIVASLMFVGLQMRQAEVIARSEMNASILANRIEMHAAIIEHPDIWERGNKGEELEEGEAAIFSRLVFIVNDEAYYAVQQTILWGESEFADLDAAIFAAYLHENPGARRVWRAQEDWNQNYRSQVMPGEQITSDWIQRIELNLALFDRTTSQ
;
A
#
# COMPACT_ATOMS: atom_id res chain seq x y z
N MET A 1 -18.00 -61.29 -28.02
CA MET A 1 -17.09 -60.47 -27.18
C MET A 1 -16.48 -59.31 -27.97
N LYS A 2 -17.26 -58.24 -28.27
CA LYS A 2 -16.76 -57.06 -29.01
C LYS A 2 -17.33 -55.70 -28.50
N SER A 3 -17.94 -55.66 -27.30
CA SER A 3 -18.69 -54.48 -26.85
C SER A 3 -18.01 -53.67 -25.72
N ASN A 4 -16.87 -54.14 -25.18
CA ASN A 4 -16.20 -53.46 -24.05
C ASN A 4 -15.29 -52.31 -24.51
N ASN A 5 -14.61 -52.44 -25.63
CA ASN A 5 -13.61 -51.46 -26.06
C ASN A 5 -14.19 -50.08 -26.36
N TRP A 6 -15.46 -49.96 -26.74
CA TRP A 6 -16.10 -48.68 -26.98
C TRP A 6 -16.41 -47.90 -25.68
N LYS A 7 -16.80 -48.61 -24.64
CA LYS A 7 -17.05 -47.97 -23.33
C LYS A 7 -15.75 -47.46 -22.73
N ASP A 8 -14.69 -48.25 -22.75
CA ASP A 8 -13.38 -47.86 -22.24
C ASP A 8 -12.79 -46.67 -23.03
N PHE A 9 -13.02 -46.63 -24.34
CA PHE A 9 -12.61 -45.52 -25.19
C PHE A 9 -13.42 -44.24 -24.91
N ALA A 10 -14.72 -44.33 -24.71
CA ALA A 10 -15.57 -43.20 -24.35
C ALA A 10 -15.22 -42.65 -22.97
N GLU A 11 -14.89 -43.52 -22.00
CA GLU A 11 -14.42 -43.12 -20.66
C GLU A 11 -13.08 -42.39 -20.75
N LEU A 12 -12.14 -42.91 -21.54
CA LEU A 12 -10.84 -42.24 -21.74
C LEU A 12 -10.99 -40.84 -22.36
N ILE A 13 -11.86 -40.68 -23.36
CA ILE A 13 -12.17 -39.37 -23.95
C ILE A 13 -12.78 -38.44 -22.91
N GLY A 14 -13.71 -38.95 -22.09
CA GLY A 14 -14.33 -38.18 -21.02
C GLY A 14 -13.28 -37.65 -20.01
N ILE A 15 -12.37 -38.50 -19.57
CA ILE A 15 -11.28 -38.15 -18.67
C ILE A 15 -10.36 -37.12 -19.34
N ALA A 16 -9.96 -37.34 -20.58
CA ALA A 16 -9.11 -36.39 -21.33
C ALA A 16 -9.77 -35.03 -21.50
N ALA A 17 -11.09 -34.97 -21.75
CA ALA A 17 -11.83 -33.71 -21.86
C ALA A 17 -11.89 -32.95 -20.52
N ILE A 18 -12.07 -33.67 -19.40
CA ILE A 18 -12.03 -33.08 -18.06
C ILE A 18 -10.64 -32.48 -17.77
N VAL A 19 -9.59 -33.23 -18.02
CA VAL A 19 -8.20 -32.78 -17.81
C VAL A 19 -7.89 -31.54 -18.67
N ALA A 20 -8.28 -31.56 -19.95
CA ALA A 20 -8.10 -30.41 -20.83
C ALA A 20 -8.88 -29.17 -20.34
N SER A 21 -10.12 -29.38 -19.86
CA SER A 21 -10.93 -28.29 -19.27
C SER A 21 -10.27 -27.72 -18.01
N LEU A 22 -9.74 -28.53 -17.12
CA LEU A 22 -9.03 -28.09 -15.92
C LEU A 22 -7.75 -27.32 -16.27
N MET A 23 -6.99 -27.77 -17.25
CA MET A 23 -5.83 -27.04 -17.75
C MET A 23 -6.21 -25.69 -18.34
N PHE A 24 -7.30 -25.64 -19.11
CA PHE A 24 -7.80 -24.39 -19.69
C PHE A 24 -8.23 -23.40 -18.60
N VAL A 25 -8.97 -23.85 -17.59
CA VAL A 25 -9.35 -23.02 -16.43
C VAL A 25 -8.12 -22.53 -15.68
N GLY A 26 -7.12 -23.38 -15.46
CA GLY A 26 -5.85 -22.97 -14.84
C GLY A 26 -5.12 -21.88 -15.61
N LEU A 27 -5.09 -21.96 -16.95
CA LEU A 27 -4.53 -20.92 -17.81
C LEU A 27 -5.34 -19.61 -17.75
N GLN A 28 -6.66 -19.70 -17.75
CA GLN A 28 -7.53 -18.52 -17.61
C GLN A 28 -7.33 -17.83 -16.26
N MET A 29 -7.22 -18.59 -15.16
CA MET A 29 -6.95 -18.02 -13.84
C MET A 29 -5.60 -17.28 -13.82
N ARG A 30 -4.56 -17.86 -14.42
CA ARG A 30 -3.25 -17.20 -14.52
C ARG A 30 -3.29 -15.92 -15.36
N GLN A 31 -4.03 -15.92 -16.46
CA GLN A 31 -4.23 -14.71 -17.26
C GLN A 31 -5.01 -13.64 -16.49
N ALA A 32 -6.07 -14.02 -15.77
CA ALA A 32 -6.84 -13.11 -14.94
C ALA A 32 -5.99 -12.48 -13.83
N GLU A 33 -5.08 -13.25 -13.22
CA GLU A 33 -4.13 -12.72 -12.23
C GLU A 33 -3.18 -11.67 -12.83
N VAL A 34 -2.61 -11.95 -14.01
CA VAL A 34 -1.73 -10.99 -14.70
C VAL A 34 -2.47 -9.70 -15.06
N ILE A 35 -3.71 -9.80 -15.54
CA ILE A 35 -4.54 -8.64 -15.85
C ILE A 35 -4.83 -7.83 -14.58
N ALA A 36 -5.26 -8.49 -13.51
CA ALA A 36 -5.55 -7.82 -12.23
C ALA A 36 -4.33 -7.09 -11.67
N ARG A 37 -3.13 -7.69 -11.74
CA ARG A 37 -1.87 -7.02 -11.35
C ARG A 37 -1.59 -5.80 -12.23
N SER A 38 -1.81 -5.88 -13.53
CA SER A 38 -1.59 -4.77 -14.45
C SER A 38 -2.55 -3.61 -14.20
N GLU A 39 -3.82 -3.90 -13.98
CA GLU A 39 -4.84 -2.89 -13.66
C GLU A 39 -4.54 -2.19 -12.33
N MET A 40 -4.09 -2.95 -11.34
CA MET A 40 -3.69 -2.40 -10.06
C MET A 40 -2.47 -1.48 -10.18
N ASN A 41 -1.44 -1.88 -10.91
CA ASN A 41 -0.26 -1.04 -11.15
C ASN A 41 -0.65 0.26 -11.89
N ALA A 42 -1.58 0.20 -12.83
CA ALA A 42 -2.10 1.38 -13.52
C ALA A 42 -2.85 2.31 -12.55
N SER A 43 -3.63 1.76 -11.62
CA SER A 43 -4.31 2.54 -10.58
C SER A 43 -3.33 3.24 -9.63
N ILE A 44 -2.27 2.55 -9.19
CA ILE A 44 -1.21 3.16 -8.36
C ILE A 44 -0.56 4.32 -9.10
N LEU A 45 -0.21 4.12 -10.36
CA LEU A 45 0.40 5.18 -11.17
C LEU A 45 -0.53 6.38 -11.34
N ALA A 46 -1.83 6.15 -11.56
CA ALA A 46 -2.81 7.22 -11.64
C ALA A 46 -2.88 8.03 -10.32
N ASN A 47 -2.96 7.35 -9.18
CA ASN A 47 -2.97 7.98 -7.86
C ASN A 47 -1.69 8.80 -7.61
N ARG A 48 -0.52 8.29 -8.01
CA ARG A 48 0.75 9.04 -7.94
C ARG A 48 0.73 10.31 -8.76
N ILE A 49 0.19 10.25 -9.96
CA ILE A 49 0.06 11.43 -10.82
C ILE A 49 -0.84 12.48 -10.17
N GLU A 50 -1.97 12.10 -9.60
CA GLU A 50 -2.87 13.01 -8.87
C GLU A 50 -2.20 13.61 -7.63
N MET A 51 -1.44 12.83 -6.86
CA MET A 51 -0.66 13.29 -5.73
C MET A 51 0.37 14.34 -6.16
N HIS A 52 1.15 14.05 -7.19
CA HIS A 52 2.13 15.00 -7.72
C HIS A 52 1.46 16.28 -8.23
N ALA A 53 0.30 16.18 -8.89
CA ALA A 53 -0.45 17.35 -9.33
C ALA A 53 -0.88 18.23 -8.15
N ALA A 54 -1.41 17.64 -7.07
CA ALA A 54 -1.80 18.36 -5.87
C ALA A 54 -0.61 19.09 -5.20
N ILE A 55 0.57 18.47 -5.17
CA ILE A 55 1.80 19.12 -4.65
C ILE A 55 2.25 20.28 -5.56
N ILE A 56 2.16 20.09 -6.89
CA ILE A 56 2.54 21.10 -7.87
C ILE A 56 1.60 22.31 -7.83
N GLU A 57 0.35 22.13 -7.43
CA GLU A 57 -0.60 23.25 -7.24
C GLU A 57 -0.27 24.13 -6.03
N HIS A 58 0.46 23.61 -5.04
CA HIS A 58 0.78 24.29 -3.80
C HIS A 58 2.28 24.17 -3.43
N PRO A 59 3.22 24.52 -4.32
CA PRO A 59 4.65 24.22 -4.14
C PRO A 59 5.27 24.99 -2.96
N ASP A 60 4.87 26.21 -2.75
CA ASP A 60 5.33 27.06 -1.64
C ASP A 60 4.83 26.56 -0.29
N ILE A 61 3.57 26.17 -0.19
CA ILE A 61 2.99 25.57 1.02
C ILE A 61 3.68 24.24 1.32
N TRP A 62 3.92 23.43 0.29
CA TRP A 62 4.63 22.16 0.43
C TRP A 62 6.06 22.34 0.94
N GLU A 63 6.82 23.27 0.36
CA GLU A 63 8.20 23.54 0.75
C GLU A 63 8.30 24.09 2.18
N ARG A 64 7.53 25.14 2.50
CA ARG A 64 7.51 25.77 3.84
C ARG A 64 6.99 24.80 4.90
N GLY A 65 5.93 24.08 4.59
CA GLY A 65 5.35 23.08 5.48
C GLY A 65 6.34 21.96 5.82
N ASN A 66 7.05 21.41 4.86
CA ASN A 66 8.06 20.38 5.07
C ASN A 66 9.22 20.87 5.95
N LYS A 67 9.69 22.11 5.75
CA LYS A 67 10.70 22.73 6.62
C LYS A 67 10.19 22.97 8.04
N GLY A 68 8.89 22.89 8.26
CA GLY A 68 8.25 23.14 9.55
C GLY A 68 8.10 24.62 9.86
N GLU A 69 8.10 25.47 8.85
CA GLU A 69 7.81 26.90 8.97
C GLU A 69 6.36 27.14 9.41
N GLU A 70 6.09 28.32 9.95
CA GLU A 70 4.75 28.72 10.33
C GLU A 70 3.89 28.93 9.08
N LEU A 71 2.72 28.28 9.04
CA LEU A 71 1.75 28.38 7.97
C LEU A 71 0.48 29.05 8.51
N GLU A 72 -0.22 29.80 7.68
CA GLU A 72 -1.56 30.29 8.00
C GLU A 72 -2.54 29.11 8.15
N GLU A 73 -3.67 29.29 8.84
CA GLU A 73 -4.63 28.22 9.14
C GLU A 73 -5.09 27.47 7.88
N GLY A 74 -5.39 28.20 6.80
CA GLY A 74 -5.77 27.63 5.52
C GLY A 74 -4.63 26.86 4.84
N GLU A 75 -3.41 27.38 4.88
CA GLU A 75 -2.20 26.75 4.36
C GLU A 75 -1.86 25.48 5.16
N ALA A 76 -1.98 25.54 6.48
CA ALA A 76 -1.73 24.39 7.36
C ALA A 76 -2.71 23.23 7.08
N ALA A 77 -3.97 23.56 6.79
CA ALA A 77 -4.97 22.55 6.39
C ALA A 77 -4.61 21.89 5.05
N ILE A 78 -4.19 22.70 4.05
CA ILE A 78 -3.72 22.19 2.75
C ILE A 78 -2.49 21.29 2.95
N PHE A 79 -1.48 21.77 3.68
CA PHE A 79 -0.27 20.99 3.94
C PHE A 79 -0.56 19.67 4.64
N SER A 80 -1.41 19.69 5.67
CA SER A 80 -1.82 18.47 6.36
C SER A 80 -2.45 17.49 5.39
N ARG A 81 -3.32 17.95 4.49
CA ARG A 81 -3.94 17.08 3.49
C ARG A 81 -2.93 16.49 2.51
N LEU A 82 -1.95 17.28 2.06
CA LEU A 82 -0.88 16.77 1.19
C LEU A 82 -0.04 15.69 1.87
N VAL A 83 0.32 15.87 3.15
CA VAL A 83 1.04 14.84 3.93
C VAL A 83 0.22 13.56 4.04
N PHE A 84 -1.10 13.67 4.22
CA PHE A 84 -1.98 12.48 4.27
C PHE A 84 -2.06 11.77 2.94
N ILE A 85 -2.12 12.49 1.82
CA ILE A 85 -2.12 11.87 0.50
C ILE A 85 -0.84 11.04 0.29
N VAL A 86 0.33 11.56 0.72
CA VAL A 86 1.60 10.84 0.65
C VAL A 86 1.60 9.62 1.58
N ASN A 87 1.08 9.75 2.81
CA ASN A 87 0.93 8.64 3.74
C ASN A 87 0.01 7.54 3.18
N ASP A 88 -1.15 7.92 2.66
CA ASP A 88 -2.14 6.97 2.13
C ASP A 88 -1.57 6.21 0.93
N GLU A 89 -0.85 6.89 0.04
CA GLU A 89 -0.19 6.25 -1.11
C GLU A 89 0.84 5.22 -0.65
N ALA A 90 1.71 5.57 0.30
CA ALA A 90 2.70 4.66 0.83
C ALA A 90 2.05 3.47 1.58
N TYR A 91 1.00 3.73 2.37
CA TYR A 91 0.23 2.70 3.05
C TYR A 91 -0.40 1.70 2.06
N TYR A 92 -1.06 2.19 1.01
CA TYR A 92 -1.69 1.33 0.01
C TYR A 92 -0.65 0.53 -0.79
N ALA A 93 0.52 1.11 -1.10
CA ALA A 93 1.62 0.39 -1.73
C ALA A 93 2.06 -0.82 -0.87
N VAL A 94 2.25 -0.62 0.43
CA VAL A 94 2.58 -1.69 1.38
C VAL A 94 1.48 -2.77 1.43
N GLN A 95 0.20 -2.38 1.54
CA GLN A 95 -0.89 -3.34 1.59
C GLN A 95 -0.95 -4.21 0.33
N GLN A 96 -0.74 -3.62 -0.83
CA GLN A 96 -0.74 -4.35 -2.09
C GLN A 96 0.43 -5.31 -2.20
N THR A 97 1.62 -4.89 -1.79
CA THR A 97 2.83 -5.72 -1.77
C THR A 97 2.63 -6.94 -0.87
N ILE A 98 2.00 -6.78 0.30
CA ILE A 98 1.66 -7.88 1.21
C ILE A 98 0.62 -8.83 0.57
N LEU A 99 -0.42 -8.29 -0.06
CA LEU A 99 -1.47 -9.10 -0.72
C LEU A 99 -0.91 -9.98 -1.85
N TRP A 100 0.15 -9.55 -2.52
CA TRP A 100 0.80 -10.32 -3.58
C TRP A 100 1.89 -11.28 -3.09
N GLY A 101 2.12 -11.35 -1.76
CA GLY A 101 3.13 -12.23 -1.17
C GLY A 101 4.56 -11.71 -1.32
N GLU A 102 4.74 -10.44 -1.67
CA GLU A 102 6.03 -9.76 -1.85
C GLU A 102 6.38 -8.92 -0.61
N SER A 103 6.17 -9.47 0.58
CA SER A 103 6.27 -8.77 1.86
C SER A 103 7.64 -8.12 2.14
N GLU A 104 8.70 -8.60 1.48
CA GLU A 104 10.04 -8.01 1.55
C GLU A 104 10.11 -6.58 0.98
N PHE A 105 9.27 -6.27 -0.03
CA PHE A 105 9.18 -4.92 -0.60
C PHE A 105 8.29 -3.99 0.25
N ALA A 106 7.40 -4.54 1.06
CA ALA A 106 6.58 -3.74 1.97
C ALA A 106 7.43 -2.95 2.99
N ASP A 107 8.54 -3.51 3.44
CA ASP A 107 9.47 -2.82 4.33
C ASP A 107 10.20 -1.68 3.63
N LEU A 108 10.48 -1.81 2.33
CA LEU A 108 11.10 -0.75 1.54
C LEU A 108 10.17 0.46 1.38
N ASP A 109 8.90 0.26 1.06
CA ASP A 109 7.93 1.35 0.91
C ASP A 109 7.72 2.08 2.26
N ALA A 110 7.66 1.33 3.37
CA ALA A 110 7.60 1.91 4.70
C ALA A 110 8.87 2.69 5.05
N ALA A 111 10.06 2.20 4.68
CA ALA A 111 11.33 2.88 4.90
C ALA A 111 11.41 4.18 4.07
N ILE A 112 10.93 4.20 2.82
CA ILE A 112 10.90 5.40 1.98
C ILE A 112 10.03 6.48 2.63
N PHE A 113 8.84 6.13 3.12
CA PHE A 113 7.98 7.11 3.81
C PHE A 113 8.59 7.57 5.14
N ALA A 114 9.22 6.69 5.90
CA ALA A 114 9.93 7.06 7.11
C ALA A 114 11.12 7.99 6.84
N ALA A 115 11.88 7.76 5.75
CA ALA A 115 12.96 8.64 5.32
C ALA A 115 12.40 10.03 4.97
N TYR A 116 11.29 10.11 4.24
CA TYR A 116 10.61 11.37 3.97
C TYR A 116 10.25 12.12 5.26
N LEU A 117 9.66 11.45 6.25
CA LEU A 117 9.32 12.04 7.55
C LEU A 117 10.57 12.46 8.35
N HIS A 118 11.68 11.72 8.22
CA HIS A 118 12.93 12.04 8.87
C HIS A 118 13.54 13.34 8.33
N GLU A 119 13.52 13.52 7.02
CA GLU A 119 14.07 14.70 6.34
C GLU A 119 13.16 15.92 6.43
N ASN A 120 11.86 15.73 6.73
CA ASN A 120 10.83 16.78 6.69
C ASN A 120 10.14 16.94 8.06
N PRO A 121 10.70 17.77 8.97
CA PRO A 121 10.21 17.87 10.34
C PRO A 121 8.76 18.37 10.45
N GLY A 122 8.29 19.19 9.50
CA GLY A 122 6.90 19.62 9.44
C GLY A 122 5.94 18.50 9.09
N ALA A 123 6.27 17.70 8.08
CA ALA A 123 5.48 16.51 7.72
C ALA A 123 5.45 15.50 8.87
N ARG A 124 6.57 15.28 9.55
CA ARG A 124 6.65 14.40 10.73
C ARG A 124 5.72 14.87 11.86
N ARG A 125 5.63 16.18 12.12
CA ARG A 125 4.69 16.73 13.13
C ARG A 125 3.24 16.46 12.75
N VAL A 126 2.87 16.71 11.50
CA VAL A 126 1.52 16.47 10.99
C VAL A 126 1.15 15.00 11.11
N TRP A 127 2.03 14.12 10.67
CA TRP A 127 1.81 12.68 10.74
C TRP A 127 1.62 12.20 12.18
N ARG A 128 2.47 12.63 13.13
CA ARG A 128 2.34 12.27 14.55
C ARG A 128 1.05 12.79 15.17
N ALA A 129 0.68 14.03 14.90
CA ALA A 129 -0.57 14.61 15.41
C ALA A 129 -1.80 13.81 14.95
N GLN A 130 -1.78 13.29 13.72
CA GLN A 130 -2.84 12.43 13.19
C GLN A 130 -2.85 11.07 13.86
N GLU A 131 -1.69 10.47 14.10
CA GLU A 131 -1.61 9.18 14.79
C GLU A 131 -2.09 9.28 16.24
N ASP A 132 -1.74 10.34 16.95
CA ASP A 132 -2.24 10.62 18.30
C ASP A 132 -3.76 10.76 18.30
N TRP A 133 -4.32 11.47 17.32
CA TRP A 133 -5.78 11.61 17.16
C TRP A 133 -6.44 10.26 16.86
N ASN A 134 -5.89 9.48 15.93
CA ASN A 134 -6.39 8.15 15.57
C ASN A 134 -6.38 7.20 16.76
N GLN A 135 -5.30 7.18 17.54
CA GLN A 135 -5.18 6.33 18.72
C GLN A 135 -6.19 6.73 19.80
N ASN A 136 -6.35 8.03 20.07
CA ASN A 136 -7.32 8.55 21.01
C ASN A 136 -8.76 8.22 20.60
N TYR A 137 -9.10 8.39 19.33
CA TYR A 137 -10.42 8.06 18.80
C TYR A 137 -10.71 6.55 18.90
N ARG A 138 -9.74 5.71 18.47
CA ARG A 138 -9.87 4.25 18.56
C ARG A 138 -10.06 3.76 20.00
N SER A 139 -9.30 4.31 20.94
CA SER A 139 -9.41 3.93 22.36
C SER A 139 -10.81 4.23 22.95
N GLN A 140 -11.51 5.25 22.42
CA GLN A 140 -12.87 5.59 22.83
C GLN A 140 -13.93 4.67 22.21
N VAL A 141 -13.73 4.26 20.94
CA VAL A 141 -14.70 3.45 20.19
C VAL A 141 -14.49 1.95 20.42
N MET A 142 -13.25 1.53 20.64
CA MET A 142 -12.84 0.12 20.83
C MET A 142 -11.98 -0.02 22.08
N PRO A 143 -12.55 0.19 23.27
CA PRO A 143 -11.79 0.14 24.52
C PRO A 143 -11.22 -1.27 24.77
N GLY A 144 -9.90 -1.35 24.95
CA GLY A 144 -9.18 -2.60 25.23
C GLY A 144 -8.45 -3.22 24.03
N GLU A 145 -8.61 -2.70 22.82
CA GLU A 145 -7.82 -3.09 21.67
C GLU A 145 -6.66 -2.11 21.45
N GLN A 146 -5.44 -2.54 21.77
CA GLN A 146 -4.23 -1.86 21.30
C GLN A 146 -4.01 -2.22 19.82
N ILE A 147 -4.73 -1.56 18.93
CA ILE A 147 -4.52 -1.70 17.50
C ILE A 147 -3.44 -0.68 17.09
N THR A 148 -2.20 -1.00 17.40
CA THR A 148 -1.10 -0.37 16.66
C THR A 148 -1.08 -1.05 15.30
N SER A 149 -1.40 -0.33 14.24
CA SER A 149 -1.36 -0.94 12.91
C SER A 149 0.09 -1.33 12.59
N ASP A 150 0.27 -2.45 11.91
CA ASP A 150 1.58 -2.92 11.43
C ASP A 150 2.31 -1.82 10.64
N TRP A 151 1.58 -0.98 9.93
CA TRP A 151 2.07 0.21 9.23
C TRP A 151 2.79 1.19 10.17
N ILE A 152 2.16 1.59 11.27
CA ILE A 152 2.74 2.54 12.23
C ILE A 152 4.01 1.96 12.85
N GLN A 153 3.99 0.67 13.21
CA GLN A 153 5.16 0.00 13.76
C GLN A 153 6.35 0.02 12.78
N ARG A 154 6.11 -0.25 11.49
CA ARG A 154 7.13 -0.19 10.45
C ARG A 154 7.72 1.20 10.30
N ILE A 155 6.89 2.24 10.30
CA ILE A 155 7.35 3.63 10.21
C ILE A 155 8.18 4.01 11.43
N GLU A 156 7.72 3.74 12.65
CA GLU A 156 8.44 4.10 13.88
C GLU A 156 9.78 3.34 14.01
N LEU A 157 9.85 2.07 13.61
CA LEU A 157 11.10 1.33 13.56
C LEU A 157 12.11 1.96 12.61
N ASN A 158 11.69 2.32 11.40
CA ASN A 158 12.57 2.96 10.43
C ASN A 158 12.99 4.37 10.86
N LEU A 159 12.08 5.18 11.42
CA LEU A 159 12.40 6.49 11.97
C LEU A 159 13.47 6.39 13.08
N ALA A 160 13.32 5.41 13.98
CA ALA A 160 14.31 5.19 15.04
C ALA A 160 15.69 4.78 14.49
N LEU A 161 15.77 4.11 13.36
CA LEU A 161 17.03 3.80 12.66
C LEU A 161 17.66 5.06 12.08
N PHE A 162 16.90 5.88 11.35
CA PHE A 162 17.38 7.13 10.75
C PHE A 162 17.85 8.13 11.81
N ASP A 163 17.09 8.32 12.90
CA ASP A 163 17.42 9.23 13.98
C ASP A 163 18.76 8.85 14.66
N ARG A 164 19.10 7.55 14.76
CA ARG A 164 20.37 7.07 15.32
C ARG A 164 21.55 7.33 14.40
N THR A 165 21.38 7.17 13.09
CA THR A 165 22.47 7.35 12.11
C THR A 165 22.85 8.81 11.93
N THR A 166 21.94 9.75 12.16
CA THR A 166 22.19 11.20 12.05
C THR A 166 22.83 11.78 13.30
N SER A 167 22.80 11.03 14.44
CA SER A 167 23.38 11.48 15.73
C SER A 167 24.85 11.07 15.91
N GLN A 168 25.47 10.44 14.94
CA GLN A 168 26.89 10.04 14.89
C GLN A 168 27.70 10.96 13.97
#